data_c267115067210c9005826e2eb760583b
#
_entry.id   c267115067210c9005826e2eb760583b
#
_cell.length_a   1.000
_cell.length_b   1.000
_cell.length_c   1.000
_cell.angle_alpha   90.00
_cell.angle_beta   90.00
_cell.angle_gamma   90.00
#
_symmetry.space_group_name_H-M   'P 1'
#
loop_
_entity.id
_entity.type
_entity.pdbx_description
1 polymer ?
#
loop_
_entity_poly.entity_id
_entity_poly.type
_entity_poly.pdbx_seq_one_letter_code
_entity_poly.pdbx_strand_id
1 'polypeptide(L)'
;MTTPADFKDSMFYFHATVENKGPEVVFDTSYSVKIVQNILDEFVYSVSTSGGTFYNQPDISFTGPNKRYYFEVSDFYTNSARKLVFGTTVDDVNSIYSGIVYSDPNNSDGQFILLDLTDYTGSPLYLFDEYTAAMGYVPYDASGNIVNTTMSTDQLYIFLDTIESPQINFQASQSYVFLQEDATNVSYQLMFSQAYGMLPYYVQNYTIIGSLGQPGAYTQIQVPSDFTGSLFYFLKSLTREFTYYV
;
A
#
# COMPACT_ATOMS: atom_id res chain seq x y z
N MET A 1 -17.95 24.79 -4.13
CA MET A 1 -18.04 24.74 -2.66
C MET A 1 -16.77 24.07 -2.18
N THR A 2 -15.85 24.83 -1.61
CA THR A 2 -14.57 24.30 -1.13
C THR A 2 -14.80 23.59 0.21
N THR A 3 -14.53 22.31 0.28
CA THR A 3 -14.34 21.63 1.56
C THR A 3 -12.95 21.95 2.05
N PRO A 4 -12.75 22.54 3.23
CA PRO A 4 -11.41 22.69 3.79
C PRO A 4 -10.74 21.32 3.93
N ALA A 5 -9.41 21.25 3.74
CA ALA A 5 -8.63 20.02 3.79
C ALA A 5 -8.69 19.28 5.16
N ASP A 6 -9.22 19.93 6.18
CA ASP A 6 -9.38 19.43 7.55
C ASP A 6 -10.85 19.34 7.99
N PHE A 7 -11.79 19.29 7.03
CA PHE A 7 -13.21 19.17 7.33
C PHE A 7 -13.53 17.85 8.02
N LYS A 8 -13.91 17.94 9.29
CA LYS A 8 -14.24 16.78 10.15
C LYS A 8 -15.73 16.69 10.56
N ASP A 9 -16.52 17.62 10.05
CA ASP A 9 -17.94 17.73 10.38
C ASP A 9 -18.83 17.21 9.24
N SER A 10 -20.12 17.13 9.52
CA SER A 10 -21.13 16.77 8.52
C SER A 10 -21.25 17.81 7.43
N MET A 11 -21.32 17.38 6.19
CA MET A 11 -21.60 18.25 5.05
C MET A 11 -23.08 18.13 4.66
N PHE A 12 -23.72 19.28 4.47
CA PHE A 12 -25.11 19.32 4.02
C PHE A 12 -25.15 19.82 2.58
N TYR A 13 -25.89 19.13 1.71
CA TYR A 13 -26.24 19.69 0.42
C TYR A 13 -27.67 20.22 0.45
N PHE A 14 -27.90 21.32 -0.22
CA PHE A 14 -29.21 21.95 -0.25
C PHE A 14 -29.55 22.43 -1.66
N HIS A 15 -30.83 22.55 -1.94
CA HIS A 15 -31.29 23.17 -3.18
C HIS A 15 -31.15 24.68 -3.07
N ALA A 16 -30.49 25.33 -4.04
CA ALA A 16 -30.15 26.76 -3.95
C ALA A 16 -31.33 27.72 -3.79
N THR A 17 -32.53 27.27 -4.12
CA THR A 17 -33.77 28.11 -4.08
C THR A 17 -34.86 27.56 -3.16
N VAL A 18 -34.61 26.43 -2.48
CA VAL A 18 -35.62 25.81 -1.60
C VAL A 18 -34.94 25.43 -0.29
N GLU A 19 -35.32 26.10 0.79
CA GLU A 19 -34.83 25.82 2.14
C GLU A 19 -35.20 24.40 2.59
N ASN A 20 -34.33 23.79 3.43
CA ASN A 20 -34.52 22.48 4.05
C ASN A 20 -34.69 21.30 3.05
N LYS A 21 -34.09 21.39 1.87
CA LYS A 21 -34.07 20.32 0.86
C LYS A 21 -32.64 19.78 0.70
N GLY A 22 -32.32 18.75 1.41
CA GLY A 22 -31.12 17.97 1.27
C GLY A 22 -30.76 17.22 2.57
N PRO A 23 -30.36 15.96 2.50
CA PRO A 23 -29.86 15.25 3.67
C PRO A 23 -28.45 15.69 4.03
N GLU A 24 -28.12 15.46 5.27
CA GLU A 24 -26.74 15.53 5.74
C GLU A 24 -25.88 14.47 5.05
N VAL A 25 -24.71 14.86 4.56
CA VAL A 25 -23.70 13.93 4.06
C VAL A 25 -22.63 13.76 5.14
N VAL A 26 -22.68 12.63 5.82
CA VAL A 26 -21.69 12.27 6.83
C VAL A 26 -20.66 11.34 6.20
N PHE A 27 -19.38 11.67 6.37
CA PHE A 27 -18.28 10.79 5.98
C PHE A 27 -17.75 10.06 7.21
N ASP A 28 -17.65 8.74 7.14
CA ASP A 28 -17.11 7.94 8.24
C ASP A 28 -15.62 8.16 8.42
N THR A 29 -14.90 8.30 7.31
CA THR A 29 -13.44 8.52 7.32
C THR A 29 -13.02 9.27 6.07
N SER A 30 -12.10 10.21 6.24
CA SER A 30 -11.43 10.92 5.14
C SER A 30 -9.99 10.46 5.04
N TYR A 31 -9.54 10.30 3.80
CA TYR A 31 -8.18 9.90 3.44
C TYR A 31 -7.57 10.94 2.50
N SER A 32 -6.27 11.17 2.64
CA SER A 32 -5.49 11.86 1.61
C SER A 32 -4.64 10.81 0.88
N VAL A 33 -4.65 10.84 -0.44
CA VAL A 33 -3.92 9.89 -1.27
C VAL A 33 -2.99 10.64 -2.20
N LYS A 34 -1.75 10.20 -2.31
CA LYS A 34 -0.74 10.73 -3.24
C LYS A 34 -0.02 9.59 -3.95
N ILE A 35 0.61 9.90 -5.07
CA ILE A 35 1.52 8.99 -5.75
C ILE A 35 2.94 9.32 -5.30
N VAL A 36 3.68 8.29 -4.91
CA VAL A 36 5.10 8.40 -4.56
C VAL A 36 5.89 7.31 -5.28
N GLN A 37 7.19 7.49 -5.39
CA GLN A 37 8.10 6.41 -5.78
C GLN A 37 8.52 5.62 -4.54
N ASN A 38 8.45 4.29 -4.64
CA ASN A 38 9.00 3.40 -3.63
C ASN A 38 10.52 3.26 -3.81
N ILE A 39 11.16 2.43 -3.00
CA ILE A 39 12.63 2.23 -3.06
C ILE A 39 13.11 1.48 -4.32
N LEU A 40 12.20 0.92 -5.12
CA LEU A 40 12.49 0.29 -6.42
C LEU A 40 12.21 1.26 -7.59
N ASP A 41 12.00 2.56 -7.32
CA ASP A 41 11.60 3.57 -8.30
C ASP A 41 10.24 3.30 -8.97
N GLU A 42 9.40 2.44 -8.38
CA GLU A 42 8.05 2.17 -8.84
C GLU A 42 7.06 3.18 -8.23
N PHE A 43 6.08 3.60 -9.01
CA PHE A 43 5.03 4.48 -8.51
C PHE A 43 3.98 3.68 -7.73
N VAL A 44 3.69 4.13 -6.51
CA VAL A 44 2.70 3.50 -5.62
C VAL A 44 1.80 4.55 -4.97
N TYR A 45 0.60 4.13 -4.55
CA TYR A 45 -0.26 4.97 -3.73
C TYR A 45 0.25 5.02 -2.29
N SER A 46 0.37 6.23 -1.79
CA SER A 46 0.63 6.50 -0.38
C SER A 46 -0.60 7.14 0.23
N VAL A 47 -1.13 6.55 1.29
CA VAL A 47 -2.42 6.89 1.88
C VAL A 47 -2.23 7.31 3.33
N SER A 48 -2.94 8.36 3.72
CA SER A 48 -3.02 8.84 5.10
C SER A 48 -4.47 9.06 5.48
N THR A 49 -4.83 8.80 6.73
CA THR A 49 -6.04 9.40 7.33
C THR A 49 -5.82 10.89 7.48
N SER A 50 -6.88 11.69 7.40
CA SER A 50 -6.82 13.17 7.43
C SER A 50 -5.82 13.71 8.47
N GLY A 51 -4.76 14.35 8.00
CA GLY A 51 -3.69 14.92 8.82
C GLY A 51 -2.71 13.93 9.46
N GLY A 52 -2.79 12.65 9.14
CA GLY A 52 -1.93 11.59 9.67
C GLY A 52 -0.65 11.36 8.86
N THR A 53 0.09 10.32 9.25
CA THR A 53 1.26 9.84 8.50
C THR A 53 0.81 9.14 7.23
N PHE A 54 1.56 9.32 6.15
CA PHE A 54 1.37 8.60 4.89
C PHE A 54 2.08 7.25 4.92
N TYR A 55 1.37 6.21 4.51
CA TYR A 55 1.90 4.85 4.36
C TYR A 55 1.75 4.40 2.91
N ASN A 56 2.82 3.86 2.34
CA ASN A 56 2.81 3.33 0.98
C ASN A 56 2.04 2.01 0.95
N GLN A 57 1.18 1.84 -0.04
CA GLN A 57 0.42 0.59 -0.27
C GLN A 57 -0.18 -0.01 1.01
N PRO A 58 -0.88 0.77 1.86
CA PRO A 58 -1.31 0.27 3.15
C PRO A 58 -2.36 -0.84 2.99
N ASP A 59 -2.34 -1.81 3.91
CA ASP A 59 -3.38 -2.83 4.01
C ASP A 59 -4.66 -2.20 4.60
N ILE A 60 -5.41 -1.53 3.73
CA ILE A 60 -6.69 -0.90 4.07
C ILE A 60 -7.78 -1.55 3.25
N SER A 61 -8.83 -2.02 3.92
CA SER A 61 -10.04 -2.49 3.28
C SER A 61 -11.26 -1.65 3.68
N PHE A 62 -12.20 -1.51 2.76
CA PHE A 62 -13.39 -0.71 2.92
C PHE A 62 -14.62 -1.60 2.96
N THR A 63 -15.44 -1.44 3.99
CA THR A 63 -16.62 -2.28 4.20
C THR A 63 -17.87 -1.42 4.38
N GLY A 64 -19.01 -1.92 3.91
CA GLY A 64 -20.35 -1.41 4.19
C GLY A 64 -21.08 -2.27 5.26
N PRO A 65 -22.41 -2.13 5.36
CA PRO A 65 -23.22 -1.05 4.83
C PRO A 65 -23.18 0.25 5.68
N ASN A 66 -23.88 1.29 5.20
CA ASN A 66 -24.06 2.57 5.88
C ASN A 66 -22.74 3.33 6.11
N LYS A 67 -21.77 3.18 5.20
CA LYS A 67 -20.50 3.89 5.28
C LYS A 67 -20.20 4.68 4.02
N ARG A 68 -19.53 5.82 4.20
CA ARG A 68 -19.04 6.68 3.12
C ARG A 68 -17.61 7.10 3.41
N TYR A 69 -16.75 6.94 2.43
CA TYR A 69 -15.34 7.26 2.53
C TYR A 69 -14.99 8.35 1.52
N TYR A 70 -14.29 9.35 1.98
CA TYR A 70 -13.82 10.46 1.18
C TYR A 70 -12.31 10.36 0.98
N PHE A 71 -11.86 10.53 -0.26
CA PHE A 71 -10.44 10.51 -0.64
C PHE A 71 -10.08 11.81 -1.33
N GLU A 72 -9.19 12.57 -0.72
CA GLU A 72 -8.55 13.69 -1.37
C GLU A 72 -7.44 13.16 -2.28
N VAL A 73 -7.49 13.53 -3.57
CA VAL A 73 -6.58 13.03 -4.62
C VAL A 73 -5.98 14.15 -5.45
N SER A 74 -5.87 15.33 -4.88
CA SER A 74 -5.46 16.57 -5.58
C SER A 74 -4.11 16.46 -6.30
N ASP A 75 -3.20 15.62 -5.78
CA ASP A 75 -1.83 15.56 -6.27
C ASP A 75 -1.67 14.76 -7.57
N PHE A 76 -2.63 13.91 -7.97
CA PHE A 76 -2.41 13.00 -9.10
C PHE A 76 -3.55 12.89 -10.11
N TYR A 77 -4.72 13.44 -9.83
CA TYR A 77 -5.89 13.28 -10.69
C TYR A 77 -5.75 13.94 -12.07
N THR A 78 -4.83 14.87 -12.20
CA THR A 78 -4.51 15.52 -13.49
C THR A 78 -3.73 14.60 -14.45
N ASN A 79 -3.25 13.46 -13.98
CA ASN A 79 -2.53 12.50 -14.80
C ASN A 79 -3.50 11.44 -15.35
N SER A 80 -3.91 11.59 -16.61
CA SER A 80 -4.82 10.69 -17.31
C SER A 80 -4.35 9.23 -17.41
N ALA A 81 -3.10 8.95 -17.02
CA ALA A 81 -2.51 7.60 -16.99
C ALA A 81 -2.75 6.87 -15.66
N ARG A 82 -3.44 7.49 -14.70
CA ARG A 82 -3.66 6.93 -13.35
C ARG A 82 -5.13 7.12 -12.96
N LYS A 83 -5.72 6.07 -12.38
CA LYS A 83 -7.08 6.15 -11.86
C LYS A 83 -7.27 5.24 -10.66
N LEU A 84 -7.41 5.86 -9.51
CA LEU A 84 -7.72 5.16 -8.27
C LEU A 84 -9.13 4.57 -8.33
N VAL A 85 -9.25 3.28 -8.10
CA VAL A 85 -10.50 2.52 -8.06
C VAL A 85 -10.55 1.62 -6.84
N PHE A 86 -11.73 1.04 -6.59
CA PHE A 86 -11.98 0.13 -5.48
C PHE A 86 -12.66 -1.13 -6.02
N GLY A 87 -12.18 -2.29 -5.61
CA GLY A 87 -12.74 -3.57 -6.06
C GLY A 87 -12.57 -4.68 -5.02
N THR A 88 -13.27 -5.78 -5.21
CA THR A 88 -13.22 -6.93 -4.30
C THR A 88 -11.96 -7.77 -4.46
N THR A 89 -11.26 -7.58 -5.56
CA THR A 89 -9.97 -8.21 -5.85
C THR A 89 -9.00 -7.15 -6.36
N VAL A 90 -7.83 -7.08 -5.78
CA VAL A 90 -6.79 -6.11 -6.16
C VAL A 90 -6.34 -6.38 -7.60
N ASP A 91 -6.10 -5.31 -8.36
CA ASP A 91 -5.64 -5.32 -9.76
C ASP A 91 -6.57 -6.08 -10.74
N ASP A 92 -7.80 -6.41 -10.34
CA ASP A 92 -8.82 -6.98 -11.22
C ASP A 92 -9.86 -5.92 -11.60
N VAL A 93 -9.74 -5.39 -12.82
CA VAL A 93 -10.66 -4.38 -13.35
C VAL A 93 -12.12 -4.86 -13.46
N ASN A 94 -12.35 -6.19 -13.51
CA ASN A 94 -13.70 -6.75 -13.52
C ASN A 94 -14.34 -6.74 -12.13
N SER A 95 -13.56 -6.54 -11.08
CA SER A 95 -14.04 -6.47 -9.70
C SER A 95 -14.38 -5.05 -9.25
N ILE A 96 -14.17 -4.03 -10.09
CA ILE A 96 -14.36 -2.62 -9.73
C ILE A 96 -15.80 -2.36 -9.29
N TYR A 97 -15.92 -1.75 -8.12
CA TYR A 97 -17.21 -1.34 -7.56
C TYR A 97 -17.76 -0.11 -8.28
N SER A 98 -19.05 -0.15 -8.64
CA SER A 98 -19.69 0.92 -9.42
C SER A 98 -20.14 2.15 -8.60
N GLY A 99 -20.18 2.04 -7.27
CA GLY A 99 -20.60 3.11 -6.37
C GLY A 99 -19.49 4.13 -6.05
N ILE A 100 -18.63 4.42 -7.02
CA ILE A 100 -17.54 5.41 -6.89
C ILE A 100 -17.96 6.69 -7.60
N VAL A 101 -17.88 7.81 -6.91
CA VAL A 101 -18.14 9.14 -7.49
C VAL A 101 -16.82 9.92 -7.56
N TYR A 102 -16.47 10.37 -8.75
CA TYR A 102 -15.29 11.20 -9.01
C TYR A 102 -15.70 12.65 -9.10
N SER A 103 -14.92 13.56 -8.51
CA SER A 103 -15.09 15.00 -8.73
C SER A 103 -14.76 15.36 -10.18
N ASP A 104 -15.25 16.54 -10.61
CA ASP A 104 -14.82 17.10 -11.90
C ASP A 104 -13.30 17.31 -11.91
N PRO A 105 -12.57 16.79 -12.90
CA PRO A 105 -11.12 16.97 -13.02
C PRO A 105 -10.67 18.43 -13.18
N ASN A 106 -11.59 19.31 -13.57
CA ASN A 106 -11.34 20.75 -13.69
C ASN A 106 -11.71 21.54 -12.42
N ASN A 107 -12.07 20.84 -11.34
CA ASN A 107 -12.43 21.51 -10.09
C ASN A 107 -11.17 22.14 -9.46
N SER A 108 -11.11 23.47 -9.45
CA SER A 108 -10.01 24.25 -8.86
C SER A 108 -9.90 24.11 -7.34
N ASP A 109 -10.91 23.55 -6.70
CA ASP A 109 -11.05 23.48 -5.25
C ASP A 109 -10.55 22.16 -4.64
N GLY A 110 -9.81 21.39 -5.44
CA GLY A 110 -9.30 20.08 -5.06
C GLY A 110 -10.14 18.94 -5.67
N GLN A 111 -9.46 17.86 -5.97
CA GLN A 111 -10.06 16.68 -6.56
C GLN A 111 -10.28 15.63 -5.49
N PHE A 112 -11.42 14.97 -5.58
CA PHE A 112 -11.79 13.95 -4.61
C PHE A 112 -12.47 12.75 -5.26
N ILE A 113 -12.47 11.67 -4.53
CA ILE A 113 -13.23 10.45 -4.82
C ILE A 113 -14.12 10.18 -3.61
N LEU A 114 -15.38 9.88 -3.85
CA LEU A 114 -16.32 9.41 -2.84
C LEU A 114 -16.64 7.94 -3.11
N LEU A 115 -16.37 7.10 -2.14
CA LEU A 115 -16.78 5.70 -2.12
C LEU A 115 -18.03 5.58 -1.24
N ASP A 116 -19.19 5.40 -1.86
CA ASP A 116 -20.47 5.26 -1.15
C ASP A 116 -20.81 3.77 -0.99
N LEU A 117 -20.77 3.30 0.24
CA LEU A 117 -21.09 1.94 0.63
C LEU A 117 -22.38 1.86 1.48
N THR A 118 -23.29 2.85 1.34
CA THR A 118 -24.54 2.91 2.11
C THR A 118 -25.37 1.62 1.99
N ASP A 119 -25.50 1.09 0.78
CA ASP A 119 -26.25 -0.13 0.49
C ASP A 119 -25.37 -1.34 0.20
N TYR A 120 -24.06 -1.22 0.39
CA TYR A 120 -23.11 -2.27 0.06
C TYR A 120 -23.00 -3.29 1.18
N THR A 121 -23.27 -4.57 0.86
CA THR A 121 -23.20 -5.71 1.80
C THR A 121 -22.23 -6.80 1.32
N GLY A 122 -21.44 -6.50 0.29
CA GLY A 122 -20.47 -7.44 -0.29
C GLY A 122 -19.18 -7.62 0.51
N SER A 123 -18.24 -8.29 -0.09
CA SER A 123 -16.88 -8.49 0.45
C SER A 123 -16.15 -7.15 0.61
N PRO A 124 -15.14 -7.06 1.49
CA PRO A 124 -14.32 -5.86 1.60
C PRO A 124 -13.78 -5.42 0.24
N LEU A 125 -13.68 -4.10 0.04
CA LEU A 125 -13.11 -3.49 -1.14
C LEU A 125 -11.69 -3.01 -0.82
N TYR A 126 -10.80 -3.13 -1.80
CA TYR A 126 -9.40 -2.71 -1.74
C TYR A 126 -9.15 -1.64 -2.79
N LEU A 127 -8.28 -0.70 -2.49
CA LEU A 127 -7.86 0.34 -3.44
C LEU A 127 -6.75 -0.16 -4.37
N PHE A 128 -6.85 0.17 -5.65
CA PHE A 128 -5.80 -0.10 -6.64
C PHE A 128 -5.90 0.88 -7.83
N ASP A 129 -4.97 0.82 -8.77
CA ASP A 129 -5.02 1.65 -9.98
C ASP A 129 -5.63 0.86 -11.15
N GLU A 130 -6.56 1.48 -11.89
CA GLU A 130 -7.25 0.82 -13.00
C GLU A 130 -6.29 0.42 -14.13
N TYR A 131 -5.18 1.13 -14.30
CA TYR A 131 -4.28 1.00 -15.45
C TYR A 131 -2.91 0.41 -15.10
N THR A 132 -2.53 0.42 -13.84
CA THR A 132 -1.19 0.02 -13.38
C THR A 132 -1.31 -0.92 -12.20
N ALA A 133 -0.92 -2.16 -12.40
CA ALA A 133 -0.87 -3.15 -11.34
C ALA A 133 0.13 -2.77 -10.23
N ALA A 134 -0.11 -3.30 -9.03
CA ALA A 134 0.73 -3.15 -7.85
C ALA A 134 0.92 -1.71 -7.34
N MET A 135 0.06 -0.75 -7.72
CA MET A 135 0.10 0.59 -7.14
C MET A 135 -0.62 0.71 -5.79
N GLY A 136 -1.69 -0.06 -5.59
CA GLY A 136 -2.42 -0.16 -4.32
C GLY A 136 -1.88 -1.27 -3.43
N TYR A 137 -2.65 -1.65 -2.39
CA TYR A 137 -2.32 -2.83 -1.60
C TYR A 137 -2.36 -4.08 -2.48
N VAL A 138 -1.31 -4.88 -2.42
CA VAL A 138 -1.23 -6.17 -3.10
C VAL A 138 -1.05 -7.24 -2.02
N PRO A 139 -2.02 -8.15 -1.82
CA PRO A 139 -1.86 -9.23 -0.85
C PRO A 139 -0.77 -10.20 -1.34
N TYR A 140 0.06 -10.68 -0.42
CA TYR A 140 1.03 -11.72 -0.75
C TYR A 140 0.34 -13.07 -0.99
N ASP A 141 0.99 -13.93 -1.76
CA ASP A 141 0.53 -15.30 -1.94
C ASP A 141 0.79 -16.12 -0.66
N ALA A 142 -0.28 -16.39 0.09
CA ALA A 142 -0.21 -17.16 1.32
C ALA A 142 0.17 -18.65 1.11
N SER A 143 0.26 -19.13 -0.12
CA SER A 143 0.77 -20.48 -0.44
C SER A 143 2.30 -20.57 -0.40
N GLY A 144 2.99 -19.42 -0.37
CA GLY A 144 4.45 -19.35 -0.27
C GLY A 144 4.99 -19.64 1.15
N ASN A 145 6.30 -19.69 1.26
CA ASN A 145 6.98 -19.80 2.56
C ASN A 145 6.95 -18.41 3.24
N ILE A 146 6.15 -18.27 4.29
CA ILE A 146 5.98 -17.03 5.03
C ILE A 146 6.97 -16.99 6.17
N VAL A 147 7.71 -15.89 6.29
CA VAL A 147 8.75 -15.67 7.29
C VAL A 147 8.51 -14.33 7.99
N ASN A 148 8.38 -14.33 9.30
CA ASN A 148 8.28 -13.10 10.08
C ASN A 148 9.66 -12.47 10.23
N THR A 149 9.75 -11.17 9.98
CA THR A 149 11.01 -10.43 10.05
C THR A 149 10.94 -9.38 11.15
N THR A 150 11.89 -9.39 12.06
CA THR A 150 12.06 -8.37 13.10
C THR A 150 13.52 -7.97 13.20
N MET A 151 13.78 -6.78 13.76
CA MET A 151 15.11 -6.29 14.04
C MET A 151 15.41 -6.34 15.53
N SER A 152 16.68 -6.54 15.89
CA SER A 152 17.12 -6.34 17.26
C SER A 152 16.91 -4.89 17.71
N THR A 153 16.81 -4.67 19.02
CA THR A 153 16.59 -3.33 19.61
C THR A 153 17.74 -2.37 19.32
N ASP A 154 18.95 -2.87 19.11
CA ASP A 154 20.13 -2.10 18.68
C ASP A 154 20.24 -1.98 17.15
N GLN A 155 19.31 -2.63 16.42
CA GLN A 155 19.20 -2.61 14.95
C GLN A 155 20.43 -3.14 14.20
N LEU A 156 21.16 -4.07 14.83
CA LEU A 156 22.35 -4.69 14.25
C LEU A 156 22.07 -6.09 13.68
N TYR A 157 21.03 -6.77 14.19
CA TYR A 157 20.70 -8.14 13.83
C TYR A 157 19.29 -8.24 13.30
N ILE A 158 19.11 -9.11 12.30
CA ILE A 158 17.82 -9.49 11.78
C ILE A 158 17.38 -10.82 12.40
N PHE A 159 16.12 -10.91 12.77
CA PHE A 159 15.51 -12.16 13.19
C PHE A 159 14.51 -12.60 12.14
N LEU A 160 14.61 -13.86 11.72
CA LEU A 160 13.66 -14.51 10.85
C LEU A 160 12.98 -15.62 11.64
N ASP A 161 11.66 -15.52 11.83
CA ASP A 161 10.87 -16.40 12.71
C ASP A 161 11.51 -16.59 14.10
N THR A 162 11.98 -15.47 14.70
CA THR A 162 12.65 -15.41 16.00
C THR A 162 14.09 -15.95 16.07
N ILE A 163 14.64 -16.48 14.98
CA ILE A 163 16.02 -16.97 14.92
C ILE A 163 16.91 -15.85 14.41
N GLU A 164 17.99 -15.56 15.14
CA GLU A 164 18.97 -14.55 14.75
C GLU A 164 19.75 -15.00 13.51
N SER A 165 19.64 -14.20 12.45
CA SER A 165 20.42 -14.32 11.20
C SER A 165 20.54 -15.77 10.67
N PRO A 166 19.42 -16.53 10.54
CA PRO A 166 19.52 -17.94 10.16
C PRO A 166 19.93 -18.09 8.70
N GLN A 167 20.64 -19.17 8.39
CA GLN A 167 20.86 -19.57 7.01
C GLN A 167 19.55 -20.05 6.38
N ILE A 168 19.15 -19.50 5.24
CA ILE A 168 18.00 -19.94 4.47
C ILE A 168 18.46 -20.71 3.24
N ASN A 169 17.93 -21.92 3.07
CA ASN A 169 18.12 -22.70 1.86
C ASN A 169 16.99 -22.43 0.87
N PHE A 170 17.18 -21.45 0.00
CA PHE A 170 16.20 -21.13 -1.03
C PHE A 170 16.10 -22.25 -2.07
N GLN A 171 14.88 -22.75 -2.26
CA GLN A 171 14.59 -23.81 -3.22
C GLN A 171 14.11 -23.22 -4.54
N ALA A 172 14.63 -23.74 -5.65
CA ALA A 172 14.14 -23.35 -6.99
C ALA A 172 12.61 -23.56 -7.11
N SER A 173 11.95 -22.70 -7.85
CA SER A 173 10.49 -22.68 -8.04
C SER A 173 9.65 -22.36 -6.79
N GLN A 174 10.27 -22.00 -5.66
CA GLN A 174 9.53 -21.64 -4.46
C GLN A 174 9.39 -20.13 -4.30
N SER A 175 8.28 -19.71 -3.70
CA SER A 175 8.03 -18.35 -3.26
C SER A 175 8.34 -18.22 -1.77
N TYR A 176 8.96 -17.11 -1.38
CA TYR A 176 9.23 -16.75 0.01
C TYR A 176 8.70 -15.34 0.26
N VAL A 177 7.94 -15.18 1.32
CA VAL A 177 7.37 -13.91 1.76
C VAL A 177 7.94 -13.57 3.14
N PHE A 178 8.64 -12.46 3.22
CA PHE A 178 9.22 -11.93 4.45
C PHE A 178 8.34 -10.79 4.95
N LEU A 179 7.54 -11.06 5.98
CA LEU A 179 6.68 -10.05 6.58
C LEU A 179 7.56 -9.02 7.31
N GLN A 180 7.41 -7.77 6.96
CA GLN A 180 8.14 -6.64 7.56
C GLN A 180 7.20 -5.66 8.27
N GLU A 181 6.12 -6.18 8.84
CA GLU A 181 5.07 -5.42 9.52
C GLU A 181 5.49 -4.92 10.90
N ASP A 182 6.41 -5.61 11.56
CA ASP A 182 6.87 -5.25 12.89
C ASP A 182 7.55 -3.88 12.90
N ALA A 183 7.23 -3.03 13.88
CA ALA A 183 7.72 -1.66 14.00
C ALA A 183 9.26 -1.56 14.03
N THR A 184 9.97 -2.63 14.39
CA THR A 184 11.43 -2.66 14.35
C THR A 184 12.01 -2.58 12.96
N ASN A 185 11.21 -2.91 11.91
CA ASN A 185 11.63 -2.84 10.50
C ASN A 185 11.57 -1.44 9.88
N VAL A 186 11.04 -0.43 10.55
CA VAL A 186 10.68 0.89 10.00
C VAL A 186 11.79 1.59 9.19
N SER A 187 13.06 1.29 9.47
CA SER A 187 14.20 1.93 8.79
C SER A 187 15.06 0.94 8.00
N TYR A 188 14.62 -0.29 7.84
CA TYR A 188 15.46 -1.37 7.30
C TYR A 188 14.70 -2.20 6.27
N GLN A 189 15.22 -2.19 5.05
CA GLN A 189 14.69 -2.99 3.95
C GLN A 189 15.47 -4.30 3.83
N LEU A 190 14.75 -5.42 3.79
CA LEU A 190 15.34 -6.71 3.46
C LEU A 190 15.65 -6.77 1.96
N MET A 191 16.88 -7.11 1.63
CA MET A 191 17.39 -7.20 0.27
C MET A 191 18.06 -8.54 0.04
N PHE A 192 18.21 -8.93 -1.23
CA PHE A 192 18.86 -10.18 -1.62
C PHE A 192 19.97 -9.95 -2.64
N SER A 193 21.00 -10.82 -2.63
CA SER A 193 22.09 -10.79 -3.60
C SER A 193 22.61 -12.22 -3.85
N GLN A 194 23.11 -12.48 -5.05
CA GLN A 194 23.85 -13.71 -5.37
C GLN A 194 25.33 -13.64 -4.96
N ALA A 195 25.80 -12.45 -4.60
CA ALA A 195 27.18 -12.26 -4.13
C ALA A 195 27.16 -11.89 -2.65
N TYR A 196 28.03 -12.55 -1.87
CA TYR A 196 28.21 -12.18 -0.47
C TYR A 196 28.71 -10.73 -0.39
N GLY A 197 27.98 -9.94 0.37
CA GLY A 197 28.41 -8.61 0.75
C GLY A 197 28.15 -7.51 -0.24
N MET A 198 27.50 -7.68 -1.40
CA MET A 198 27.25 -6.52 -2.28
C MET A 198 26.41 -6.76 -3.53
N LEU A 199 26.31 -5.65 -4.28
CA LEU A 199 25.75 -5.47 -5.61
C LEU A 199 26.33 -6.44 -6.67
N PRO A 200 25.52 -6.85 -7.65
CA PRO A 200 24.16 -6.33 -7.89
C PRO A 200 23.12 -6.98 -6.97
N TYR A 201 22.12 -6.20 -6.59
CA TYR A 201 20.95 -6.76 -5.90
C TYR A 201 20.27 -7.80 -6.79
N TYR A 202 19.72 -8.83 -6.16
CA TYR A 202 18.87 -9.77 -6.86
C TYR A 202 17.51 -9.10 -7.08
N VAL A 203 17.30 -8.58 -8.29
CA VAL A 203 16.10 -7.82 -8.66
C VAL A 203 15.09 -8.61 -9.50
N GLN A 204 15.43 -9.85 -9.89
CA GLN A 204 14.51 -10.69 -10.64
C GLN A 204 13.49 -11.32 -9.69
N ASN A 205 12.20 -11.21 -10.03
CA ASN A 205 11.10 -11.80 -9.27
C ASN A 205 11.10 -11.39 -7.78
N TYR A 206 11.41 -10.14 -7.52
CA TYR A 206 11.52 -9.53 -6.20
C TYR A 206 10.55 -8.35 -6.11
N THR A 207 9.69 -8.36 -5.10
CA THR A 207 8.67 -7.33 -4.90
C THR A 207 8.72 -6.84 -3.46
N ILE A 208 8.58 -5.52 -3.28
CA ILE A 208 8.46 -4.89 -1.97
C ILE A 208 7.10 -4.19 -1.92
N ILE A 209 6.32 -4.51 -0.93
CA ILE A 209 4.98 -3.97 -0.74
C ILE A 209 4.89 -3.31 0.64
N GLY A 210 4.14 -2.22 0.70
CA GLY A 210 3.81 -1.53 1.92
C GLY A 210 4.89 -0.59 2.45
N SER A 211 4.65 -0.04 3.63
CA SER A 211 5.61 0.77 4.40
C SER A 211 6.17 -0.08 5.53
N LEU A 212 7.49 -0.17 5.60
CA LEU A 212 8.19 -0.99 6.59
C LEU A 212 7.76 -0.65 8.01
N GLY A 213 7.53 -1.67 8.82
CA GLY A 213 7.03 -1.51 10.18
C GLY A 213 5.53 -1.21 10.28
N GLN A 214 4.77 -1.41 9.20
CA GLN A 214 3.33 -1.20 9.17
C GLN A 214 2.61 -2.45 8.65
N PRO A 215 1.35 -2.67 9.05
CA PRO A 215 0.54 -3.77 8.54
C PRO A 215 0.50 -3.82 7.01
N GLY A 216 0.65 -5.01 6.44
CA GLY A 216 0.71 -5.26 5.00
C GLY A 216 2.10 -5.08 4.38
N ALA A 217 3.12 -4.67 5.15
CA ALA A 217 4.48 -4.54 4.63
C ALA A 217 5.17 -5.90 4.51
N TYR A 218 5.65 -6.22 3.31
CA TYR A 218 6.42 -7.44 3.07
C TYR A 218 7.39 -7.31 1.90
N THR A 219 8.35 -8.21 1.88
CA THR A 219 9.22 -8.47 0.72
C THR A 219 8.94 -9.88 0.21
N GLN A 220 8.62 -10.01 -1.07
CA GLN A 220 8.42 -11.31 -1.71
C GLN A 220 9.51 -11.59 -2.71
N ILE A 221 10.00 -12.82 -2.74
CA ILE A 221 10.91 -13.32 -3.75
C ILE A 221 10.39 -14.64 -4.33
N GLN A 222 10.33 -14.73 -5.65
CA GLN A 222 10.05 -15.96 -6.37
C GLN A 222 11.36 -16.51 -6.93
N VAL A 223 11.84 -17.63 -6.40
CA VAL A 223 13.07 -18.25 -6.85
C VAL A 223 12.84 -18.92 -8.21
N PRO A 224 13.57 -18.56 -9.27
CA PRO A 224 13.40 -19.17 -10.59
C PRO A 224 13.62 -20.69 -10.57
N SER A 225 12.97 -21.40 -11.50
CA SER A 225 13.10 -22.85 -11.61
C SER A 225 14.50 -23.32 -12.04
N ASP A 226 15.22 -22.45 -12.71
CA ASP A 226 16.60 -22.67 -13.20
C ASP A 226 17.67 -22.06 -12.26
N PHE A 227 17.24 -21.57 -11.07
CA PHE A 227 18.16 -20.96 -10.12
C PHE A 227 19.22 -21.97 -9.65
N THR A 228 20.46 -21.59 -9.82
CA THR A 228 21.64 -22.34 -9.33
C THR A 228 22.57 -21.38 -8.60
N GLY A 229 23.04 -21.78 -7.42
CA GLY A 229 23.95 -20.98 -6.62
C GLY A 229 23.38 -20.62 -5.26
N SER A 230 23.97 -19.62 -4.61
CA SER A 230 23.56 -19.12 -3.29
C SER A 230 22.84 -17.80 -3.42
N LEU A 231 21.85 -17.59 -2.57
CA LEU A 231 21.19 -16.33 -2.41
C LEU A 231 21.43 -15.85 -0.97
N PHE A 232 22.00 -14.69 -0.82
CA PHE A 232 22.30 -14.03 0.44
C PHE A 232 21.24 -12.97 0.71
N TYR A 233 20.80 -12.84 1.94
CA TYR A 233 19.96 -11.74 2.37
C TYR A 233 20.73 -10.77 3.26
N PHE A 234 20.31 -9.51 3.29
CA PHE A 234 20.92 -8.46 4.07
C PHE A 234 19.94 -7.31 4.28
N LEU A 235 20.29 -6.39 5.15
CA LEU A 235 19.50 -5.21 5.43
C LEU A 235 20.09 -3.98 4.75
N LYS A 236 19.26 -3.25 4.04
CA LYS A 236 19.57 -1.90 3.56
C LYS A 236 18.94 -0.89 4.53
N SER A 237 19.77 -0.07 5.15
CA SER A 237 19.27 1.07 5.92
C SER A 237 18.69 2.13 4.98
N LEU A 238 17.49 2.63 5.29
CA LEU A 238 16.84 3.72 4.55
C LEU A 238 17.30 5.11 5.02
N THR A 239 17.95 5.19 6.18
CA THR A 239 18.38 6.45 6.80
C THR A 239 19.88 6.69 6.74
N ARG A 240 20.67 5.67 6.40
CA ARG A 240 22.13 5.72 6.34
C ARG A 240 22.64 4.96 5.13
N GLU A 241 23.78 5.36 4.57
CA GLU A 241 24.44 4.66 3.46
C GLU A 241 25.11 3.32 3.86
N PHE A 242 24.77 2.77 5.02
CA PHE A 242 25.37 1.53 5.52
C PHE A 242 24.46 0.33 5.25
N THR A 243 25.04 -0.72 4.71
CA THR A 243 24.41 -2.02 4.50
C THR A 243 24.97 -2.98 5.54
N TYR A 244 24.10 -3.65 6.30
CA TYR A 244 24.48 -4.69 7.24
C TYR A 244 24.36 -6.05 6.54
N TYR A 245 25.39 -6.87 6.66
CA TYR A 245 25.45 -8.21 6.09
C TYR A 245 25.13 -9.26 7.16
N VAL A 246 24.39 -10.25 6.76
CA VAL A 246 24.07 -11.40 7.57
C VAL A 246 24.50 -12.67 6.83
#